data_a83e7d7baf2eed10e6c3ca0f1233d824
#
_entry.id   a83e7d7baf2eed10e6c3ca0f1233d824
#
_cell.length_a   1.000
_cell.length_b   1.000
_cell.length_c   1.000
_cell.angle_alpha   90.00
_cell.angle_beta   90.00
_cell.angle_gamma   90.00
#
_symmetry.space_group_name_H-M   'P 1'
#
loop_
_entity.id
_entity.type
_entity.pdbx_description
1 polymer ?
#
loop_
_entity_poly.entity_id
_entity_poly.type
_entity_poly.pdbx_seq_one_letter_code
_entity_poly.pdbx_strand_id
1 'polypeptide(L)'
;MRMPVPQFFANYLGRKLFRLLLTIQGLGAFALITLGVMIKKFGAARHVIRPLVYREISRSGVRLLPMFLFLAVTLGLLIVGQTVSWGSKFGATHTVTQYLGTIMVIGVVRELGPLIAAVLVLARIGTANVVELGTARALGEVEALEALGIDPVHYLVVPRVIGMAVGMFALTVYLIIAALASGYLWAFLQNVPLRPGDYFGQLAAALNGLDFVLLACKTVAFGFIIAIVSCYHGLAQPLRLEEVSYATVRAVAQSVIACVLIDALFIVLYLAT
;
A
#
# COMPACT_ATOMS: atom_id res chain seq x y z
N MET A 1 -15.15 46.11 15.11
CA MET A 1 -14.74 46.15 13.69
C MET A 1 -14.59 44.72 13.18
N ARG A 2 -15.64 44.14 12.54
CA ARG A 2 -15.62 42.80 11.99
C ARG A 2 -15.13 42.88 10.53
N MET A 3 -13.92 42.40 10.27
CA MET A 3 -13.43 42.27 8.89
C MET A 3 -14.34 41.31 8.12
N PRO A 4 -14.88 41.66 6.97
CA PRO A 4 -15.61 40.74 6.12
C PRO A 4 -14.61 39.75 5.55
N VAL A 5 -14.72 38.49 6.00
CA VAL A 5 -14.05 37.35 5.33
C VAL A 5 -14.55 37.39 3.88
N PRO A 6 -13.69 37.51 2.87
CA PRO A 6 -14.15 37.61 1.49
C PRO A 6 -14.95 36.36 1.14
N GLN A 7 -16.23 36.54 0.83
CA GLN A 7 -17.18 35.47 0.48
C GLN A 7 -16.65 34.57 -0.64
N PHE A 8 -15.71 35.08 -1.41
CA PHE A 8 -14.98 34.34 -2.44
C PHE A 8 -14.15 33.17 -1.88
N PHE A 9 -13.49 33.36 -0.71
CA PHE A 9 -12.68 32.34 -0.04
C PHE A 9 -13.57 31.25 0.58
N ALA A 10 -14.68 31.64 1.21
CA ALA A 10 -15.63 30.72 1.82
C ALA A 10 -16.31 29.84 0.76
N ASN A 11 -16.70 30.42 -0.38
CA ASN A 11 -17.31 29.68 -1.49
C ASN A 11 -16.30 28.77 -2.23
N TYR A 12 -15.04 29.16 -2.33
CA TYR A 12 -14.01 28.33 -2.96
C TYR A 12 -13.61 27.14 -2.08
N LEU A 13 -13.42 27.38 -0.78
CA LEU A 13 -13.16 26.30 0.19
C LEU A 13 -14.36 25.38 0.35
N GLY A 14 -15.58 25.92 0.44
CA GLY A 14 -16.80 25.15 0.56
C GLY A 14 -17.05 24.22 -0.63
N ARG A 15 -16.81 24.71 -1.87
CA ARG A 15 -16.93 23.86 -3.08
C ARG A 15 -15.86 22.78 -3.16
N LYS A 16 -14.62 23.03 -2.69
CA LYS A 16 -13.57 22.01 -2.65
C LYS A 16 -13.87 20.95 -1.59
N LEU A 17 -14.28 21.35 -0.39
CA LEU A 17 -14.68 20.44 0.68
C LEU A 17 -15.91 19.62 0.27
N PHE A 18 -16.89 20.21 -0.35
CA PHE A 18 -18.09 19.49 -0.81
C PHE A 18 -17.75 18.45 -1.90
N ARG A 19 -16.89 18.79 -2.87
CA ARG A 19 -16.39 17.82 -3.86
C ARG A 19 -15.59 16.69 -3.22
N LEU A 20 -14.79 16.98 -2.22
CA LEU A 20 -14.01 15.99 -1.47
C LEU A 20 -14.95 15.01 -0.73
N LEU A 21 -15.98 15.54 -0.06
CA LEU A 21 -17.00 14.72 0.61
C LEU A 21 -17.76 13.82 -0.37
N LEU A 22 -18.18 14.35 -1.51
CA LEU A 22 -18.85 13.55 -2.55
C LEU A 22 -17.93 12.44 -3.11
N THR A 23 -16.64 12.72 -3.28
CA THR A 23 -15.69 11.71 -3.75
C THR A 23 -15.47 10.63 -2.69
N ILE A 24 -15.36 10.99 -1.41
CA ILE A 24 -15.25 10.03 -0.30
C ILE A 24 -16.52 9.16 -0.20
N GLN A 25 -17.71 9.75 -0.33
CA GLN A 25 -18.96 9.00 -0.38
C GLN A 25 -19.01 8.04 -1.57
N GLY A 26 -18.60 8.49 -2.76
CA GLY A 26 -18.53 7.65 -3.96
C GLY A 26 -17.55 6.48 -3.80
N LEU A 27 -16.36 6.74 -3.26
CA LEU A 27 -15.37 5.70 -2.96
C LEU A 27 -15.89 4.70 -1.91
N GLY A 28 -16.53 5.20 -0.85
CA GLY A 28 -17.12 4.34 0.18
C GLY A 28 -18.25 3.46 -0.36
N ALA A 29 -19.15 4.03 -1.16
CA ALA A 29 -20.20 3.28 -1.82
C ALA A 29 -19.64 2.22 -2.77
N PHE A 30 -18.63 2.56 -3.59
CA PHE A 30 -17.98 1.62 -4.50
C PHE A 30 -17.26 0.50 -3.74
N ALA A 31 -16.59 0.81 -2.62
CA ALA A 31 -15.97 -0.18 -1.76
C ALA A 31 -16.99 -1.16 -1.16
N LEU A 32 -18.12 -0.66 -0.68
CA LEU A 32 -19.20 -1.47 -0.13
C LEU A 32 -19.85 -2.36 -1.20
N ILE A 33 -20.10 -1.82 -2.40
CA ILE A 33 -20.61 -2.59 -3.54
C ILE A 33 -19.64 -3.71 -3.90
N THR A 34 -18.35 -3.40 -4.01
CA THR A 34 -17.30 -4.38 -4.34
C THR A 34 -17.22 -5.47 -3.28
N LEU A 35 -17.24 -5.11 -1.99
CA LEU A 35 -17.27 -6.08 -0.88
C LEU A 35 -18.54 -6.94 -0.94
N GLY A 36 -19.70 -6.32 -1.18
CA GLY A 36 -20.97 -7.03 -1.31
C GLY A 36 -20.97 -8.04 -2.47
N VAL A 37 -20.43 -7.64 -3.62
CA VAL A 37 -20.27 -8.53 -4.79
C VAL A 37 -19.28 -9.65 -4.48
N MET A 38 -18.16 -9.33 -3.83
CA MET A 38 -17.14 -10.30 -3.43
C MET A 38 -17.73 -11.38 -2.50
N ILE A 39 -18.51 -10.98 -1.50
CA ILE A 39 -19.10 -11.92 -0.53
C ILE A 39 -20.23 -12.74 -1.19
N LYS A 40 -21.16 -12.09 -1.90
CA LYS A 40 -22.33 -12.76 -2.49
C LYS A 40 -21.98 -13.67 -3.67
N LYS A 41 -21.05 -13.25 -4.52
CA LYS A 41 -20.69 -13.94 -5.76
C LYS A 41 -19.39 -14.74 -5.66
N PHE A 42 -18.79 -14.90 -4.48
CA PHE A 42 -17.53 -15.64 -4.29
C PHE A 42 -17.61 -17.11 -4.79
N GLY A 43 -18.81 -17.69 -4.77
CA GLY A 43 -19.09 -19.04 -5.29
C GLY A 43 -19.47 -19.10 -6.77
N ALA A 44 -19.93 -17.97 -7.35
CA ALA A 44 -20.39 -17.92 -8.73
C ALA A 44 -19.18 -17.78 -9.68
N ALA A 45 -19.20 -18.57 -10.75
CA ALA A 45 -18.17 -18.55 -11.81
C ALA A 45 -16.71 -18.75 -11.31
N ARG A 46 -16.51 -19.58 -10.26
CA ARG A 46 -15.16 -19.89 -9.71
C ARG A 46 -14.17 -20.32 -10.80
N HIS A 47 -14.61 -20.96 -11.84
CA HIS A 47 -13.77 -21.45 -12.93
C HIS A 47 -13.17 -20.33 -13.77
N VAL A 48 -13.87 -19.20 -13.88
CA VAL A 48 -13.43 -18.01 -14.63
C VAL A 48 -12.62 -17.06 -13.73
N ILE A 49 -13.03 -16.87 -12.47
CA ILE A 49 -12.44 -15.88 -11.58
C ILE A 49 -11.10 -16.36 -11.01
N ARG A 50 -10.95 -17.65 -10.69
CA ARG A 50 -9.68 -18.19 -10.17
C ARG A 50 -8.47 -17.87 -11.04
N PRO A 51 -8.46 -18.16 -12.36
CA PRO A 51 -7.30 -17.84 -13.20
C PRO A 51 -7.04 -16.34 -13.28
N LEU A 52 -8.08 -15.50 -13.24
CA LEU A 52 -7.93 -14.04 -13.20
C LEU A 52 -7.26 -13.59 -11.89
N VAL A 53 -7.69 -14.11 -10.75
CA VAL A 53 -7.07 -13.82 -9.44
C VAL A 53 -5.61 -14.25 -9.41
N TYR A 54 -5.28 -15.47 -9.88
CA TYR A 54 -3.88 -15.93 -9.96
C TYR A 54 -3.03 -15.05 -10.87
N ARG A 55 -3.58 -14.60 -11.98
CA ARG A 55 -2.90 -13.67 -12.89
C ARG A 55 -2.64 -12.32 -12.21
N GLU A 56 -3.60 -11.80 -11.47
CA GLU A 56 -3.44 -10.54 -10.74
C GLU A 56 -2.48 -10.67 -9.54
N ILE A 57 -2.49 -11.79 -8.81
CA ILE A 57 -1.49 -12.08 -7.76
C ILE A 57 -0.09 -12.15 -8.37
N SER A 58 0.08 -12.84 -9.50
CA SER A 58 1.38 -12.90 -10.18
C SER A 58 1.84 -11.53 -10.66
N ARG A 59 0.91 -10.72 -11.17
CA ARG A 59 1.18 -9.36 -11.66
C ARG A 59 1.55 -8.40 -10.52
N SER A 60 0.78 -8.43 -9.44
CA SER A 60 0.97 -7.53 -8.28
C SER A 60 2.05 -8.00 -7.31
N GLY A 61 2.41 -9.29 -7.32
CA GLY A 61 3.42 -9.87 -6.45
C GLY A 61 4.72 -10.19 -7.20
N VAL A 62 4.72 -11.27 -7.97
CA VAL A 62 5.96 -11.87 -8.51
C VAL A 62 6.73 -10.94 -9.43
N ARG A 63 6.06 -10.20 -10.30
CA ARG A 63 6.71 -9.31 -11.26
C ARG A 63 7.43 -8.12 -10.61
N LEU A 64 7.01 -7.72 -9.40
CA LEU A 64 7.63 -6.62 -8.68
C LEU A 64 8.76 -7.07 -7.74
N LEU A 65 8.91 -8.37 -7.50
CA LEU A 65 9.90 -8.95 -6.59
C LEU A 65 11.32 -8.39 -6.78
N PRO A 66 11.93 -8.34 -8.00
CA PRO A 66 13.30 -7.88 -8.15
C PRO A 66 13.48 -6.41 -7.74
N MET A 67 12.49 -5.56 -8.06
CA MET A 67 12.51 -4.15 -7.66
C MET A 67 12.38 -4.00 -6.14
N PHE A 68 11.51 -4.80 -5.52
CA PHE A 68 11.33 -4.82 -4.07
C PHE A 68 12.57 -5.31 -3.34
N LEU A 69 13.23 -6.35 -3.85
CA LEU A 69 14.49 -6.84 -3.28
C LEU A 69 15.61 -5.80 -3.34
N PHE A 70 15.77 -5.13 -4.48
CA PHE A 70 16.74 -4.04 -4.61
C PHE A 70 16.49 -2.93 -3.57
N LEU A 71 15.22 -2.51 -3.45
CA LEU A 71 14.86 -1.46 -2.50
C LEU A 71 15.00 -1.92 -1.05
N ALA A 72 14.66 -3.17 -0.75
CA ALA A 72 14.81 -3.77 0.57
C ALA A 72 16.27 -3.78 1.02
N VAL A 73 17.18 -4.20 0.13
CA VAL A 73 18.62 -4.16 0.39
C VAL A 73 19.09 -2.73 0.67
N THR A 74 18.70 -1.79 -0.19
CA THR A 74 19.05 -0.37 -0.01
C THR A 74 18.53 0.17 1.32
N LEU A 75 17.30 -0.17 1.69
CA LEU A 75 16.66 0.28 2.93
C LEU A 75 17.36 -0.29 4.18
N GLY A 76 17.70 -1.58 4.17
CA GLY A 76 18.44 -2.22 5.25
C GLY A 76 19.83 -1.59 5.44
N LEU A 77 20.55 -1.35 4.34
CA LEU A 77 21.84 -0.67 4.34
C LEU A 77 21.75 0.75 4.90
N LEU A 78 20.75 1.52 4.46
CA LEU A 78 20.57 2.91 4.89
C LEU A 78 20.26 3.01 6.38
N ILE A 79 19.29 2.23 6.88
CA ILE A 79 18.88 2.31 8.28
C ILE A 79 20.01 1.88 9.20
N VAL A 80 20.64 0.73 8.95
CA VAL A 80 21.73 0.25 9.79
C VAL A 80 22.95 1.17 9.66
N GLY A 81 23.31 1.59 8.44
CA GLY A 81 24.43 2.49 8.19
C GLY A 81 24.27 3.82 8.92
N GLN A 82 23.09 4.44 8.86
CA GLN A 82 22.82 5.68 9.58
C GLN A 82 22.83 5.48 11.09
N THR A 83 22.21 4.42 11.58
CA THR A 83 22.13 4.12 13.01
C THR A 83 23.51 3.89 13.61
N VAL A 84 24.35 3.11 12.97
CA VAL A 84 25.73 2.84 13.40
C VAL A 84 26.60 4.09 13.31
N SER A 85 26.50 4.85 12.20
CA SER A 85 27.26 6.10 12.02
C SER A 85 26.92 7.16 13.07
N TRP A 86 25.64 7.30 13.42
CA TRP A 86 25.25 8.22 14.49
C TRP A 86 25.71 7.72 15.85
N GLY A 87 25.58 6.42 16.13
CA GLY A 87 26.08 5.83 17.37
C GLY A 87 27.56 6.08 17.59
N SER A 88 28.37 5.96 16.54
CA SER A 88 29.82 6.24 16.64
C SER A 88 30.12 7.73 16.88
N LYS A 89 29.40 8.64 16.23
CA LYS A 89 29.57 10.10 16.40
C LYS A 89 29.23 10.58 17.79
N PHE A 90 28.21 9.98 18.43
CA PHE A 90 27.78 10.36 19.77
C PHE A 90 28.42 9.52 20.90
N GLY A 91 29.39 8.66 20.58
CA GLY A 91 30.05 7.77 21.55
C GLY A 91 29.12 6.70 22.13
N ALA A 92 27.95 6.48 21.53
CA ALA A 92 26.91 5.55 21.99
C ALA A 92 26.92 4.21 21.24
N THR A 93 28.06 3.80 20.69
CA THR A 93 28.17 2.60 19.85
C THR A 93 27.66 1.33 20.57
N HIS A 94 27.99 1.17 21.86
CA HIS A 94 27.53 0.04 22.65
C HIS A 94 25.99 0.02 22.80
N THR A 95 25.39 1.16 23.09
CA THR A 95 23.93 1.30 23.23
C THR A 95 23.23 1.03 21.89
N VAL A 96 23.76 1.56 20.80
CA VAL A 96 23.21 1.32 19.45
C VAL A 96 23.27 -0.15 19.10
N THR A 97 24.39 -0.83 19.35
CA THR A 97 24.53 -2.26 19.09
C THR A 97 23.55 -3.11 19.90
N GLN A 98 23.27 -2.70 21.15
CA GLN A 98 22.33 -3.38 22.04
C GLN A 98 20.87 -3.26 21.55
N TYR A 99 20.48 -2.14 20.91
CA TYR A 99 19.11 -1.88 20.46
C TYR A 99 18.92 -1.93 18.95
N LEU A 100 19.92 -2.36 18.20
CA LEU A 100 19.89 -2.37 16.73
C LEU A 100 18.71 -3.18 16.19
N GLY A 101 18.48 -4.38 16.73
CA GLY A 101 17.36 -5.22 16.37
C GLY A 101 16.00 -4.55 16.64
N THR A 102 15.84 -3.91 17.78
CA THR A 102 14.61 -3.18 18.14
C THR A 102 14.36 -2.00 17.20
N ILE A 103 15.41 -1.23 16.87
CA ILE A 103 15.31 -0.12 15.92
C ILE A 103 14.88 -0.62 14.53
N MET A 104 15.43 -1.77 14.09
CA MET A 104 15.05 -2.39 12.83
C MET A 104 13.60 -2.88 12.84
N VAL A 105 13.11 -3.44 13.94
CA VAL A 105 11.70 -3.85 14.04
C VAL A 105 10.78 -2.65 13.97
N ILE A 106 11.02 -1.62 14.77
CA ILE A 106 10.16 -0.41 14.78
C ILE A 106 10.23 0.30 13.43
N GLY A 107 11.43 0.54 12.90
CA GLY A 107 11.62 1.31 11.68
C GLY A 107 11.19 0.54 10.42
N VAL A 108 11.64 -0.71 10.26
CA VAL A 108 11.40 -1.46 9.02
C VAL A 108 10.11 -2.26 9.08
N VAL A 109 9.88 -3.02 10.15
CA VAL A 109 8.74 -3.95 10.19
C VAL A 109 7.43 -3.21 10.39
N ARG A 110 7.38 -2.28 11.37
CA ARG A 110 6.13 -1.60 11.74
C ARG A 110 5.76 -0.45 10.81
N GLU A 111 6.76 0.35 10.35
CA GLU A 111 6.46 1.61 9.67
C GLU A 111 6.93 1.64 8.21
N LEU A 112 8.23 1.75 7.97
CA LEU A 112 8.78 2.02 6.63
C LEU A 112 8.52 0.91 5.62
N GLY A 113 8.59 -0.36 6.05
CA GLY A 113 8.38 -1.50 5.17
C GLY A 113 7.01 -1.48 4.50
N PRO A 114 5.90 -1.48 5.27
CA PRO A 114 4.55 -1.41 4.72
C PRO A 114 4.28 -0.14 3.90
N LEU A 115 4.76 1.02 4.37
CA LEU A 115 4.51 2.30 3.70
C LEU A 115 5.24 2.38 2.34
N ILE A 116 6.51 2.01 2.30
CA ILE A 116 7.29 1.98 1.05
C ILE A 116 6.70 0.96 0.08
N ALA A 117 6.31 -0.21 0.57
CA ALA A 117 5.63 -1.20 -0.24
C ALA A 117 4.33 -0.64 -0.85
N ALA A 118 3.52 0.08 -0.06
CA ALA A 118 2.29 0.71 -0.55
C ALA A 118 2.55 1.72 -1.66
N VAL A 119 3.54 2.61 -1.48
CA VAL A 119 3.90 3.61 -2.49
C VAL A 119 4.36 2.95 -3.79
N LEU A 120 5.17 1.88 -3.71
CA LEU A 120 5.66 1.17 -4.89
C LEU A 120 4.56 0.42 -5.64
N VAL A 121 3.69 -0.29 -4.91
CA VAL A 121 2.55 -1.00 -5.51
C VAL A 121 1.60 0.01 -6.15
N LEU A 122 1.34 1.13 -5.48
CA LEU A 122 0.53 2.21 -6.04
C LEU A 122 1.13 2.77 -7.32
N ALA A 123 2.43 3.09 -7.32
CA ALA A 123 3.12 3.67 -8.47
C ALA A 123 3.17 2.73 -9.68
N ARG A 124 3.22 1.42 -9.46
CA ARG A 124 3.34 0.44 -10.55
C ARG A 124 2.02 -0.21 -10.94
N ILE A 125 1.26 -0.68 -9.98
CA ILE A 125 0.02 -1.44 -10.24
C ILE A 125 -1.21 -0.53 -10.14
N GLY A 126 -1.26 0.34 -9.13
CA GLY A 126 -2.38 1.26 -8.97
C GLY A 126 -2.56 2.17 -10.18
N THR A 127 -1.48 2.79 -10.66
CA THR A 127 -1.51 3.61 -11.87
C THR A 127 -1.88 2.81 -13.12
N ALA A 128 -1.30 1.63 -13.30
CA ALA A 128 -1.61 0.75 -14.43
C ALA A 128 -3.09 0.34 -14.44
N ASN A 129 -3.67 0.05 -13.28
CA ASN A 129 -5.09 -0.29 -13.17
C ASN A 129 -6.01 0.87 -13.59
N VAL A 130 -5.69 2.12 -13.21
CA VAL A 130 -6.47 3.29 -13.65
C VAL A 130 -6.41 3.44 -15.17
N VAL A 131 -5.21 3.32 -15.75
CA VAL A 131 -5.01 3.45 -17.19
C VAL A 131 -5.73 2.35 -17.96
N GLU A 132 -5.57 1.09 -17.56
CA GLU A 132 -6.21 -0.05 -18.22
C GLU A 132 -7.75 0.04 -18.17
N LEU A 133 -8.31 0.29 -16.97
CA LEU A 133 -9.75 0.36 -16.80
C LEU A 133 -10.34 1.61 -17.45
N GLY A 134 -9.66 2.75 -17.34
CA GLY A 134 -10.07 3.99 -17.97
C GLY A 134 -10.06 3.91 -19.49
N THR A 135 -9.04 3.25 -20.07
CA THR A 135 -8.97 3.00 -21.51
C THR A 135 -10.04 2.03 -21.96
N ALA A 136 -10.24 0.91 -21.27
CA ALA A 136 -11.30 -0.06 -21.56
C ALA A 136 -12.69 0.60 -21.54
N ARG A 137 -12.92 1.50 -20.57
CA ARG A 137 -14.17 2.25 -20.51
C ARG A 137 -14.29 3.27 -21.64
N ALA A 138 -13.23 4.00 -21.96
CA ALA A 138 -13.23 4.98 -23.04
C ALA A 138 -13.44 4.35 -24.43
N LEU A 139 -13.06 3.08 -24.61
CA LEU A 139 -13.26 2.29 -25.83
C LEU A 139 -14.61 1.55 -25.88
N GLY A 140 -15.46 1.65 -24.85
CA GLY A 140 -16.76 0.99 -24.79
C GLY A 140 -16.70 -0.51 -24.44
N GLU A 141 -15.55 -1.02 -23.99
CA GLU A 141 -15.40 -2.44 -23.62
C GLU A 141 -16.22 -2.79 -22.36
N VAL A 142 -16.37 -1.85 -21.44
CA VAL A 142 -17.16 -2.03 -20.21
C VAL A 142 -18.65 -2.12 -20.54
N GLU A 143 -19.14 -1.25 -21.43
CA GLU A 143 -20.51 -1.25 -21.93
C GLU A 143 -20.82 -2.52 -22.74
N ALA A 144 -19.84 -3.04 -23.51
CA ALA A 144 -19.96 -4.31 -24.22
C ALA A 144 -20.11 -5.50 -23.24
N LEU A 145 -19.38 -5.50 -22.12
CA LEU A 145 -19.54 -6.53 -21.07
C LEU A 145 -20.93 -6.48 -20.45
N GLU A 146 -21.45 -5.27 -20.17
CA GLU A 146 -22.79 -5.07 -19.62
C GLU A 146 -23.87 -5.55 -20.59
N ALA A 147 -23.70 -5.29 -21.90
CA ALA A 147 -24.61 -5.76 -22.95
C ALA A 147 -24.64 -7.29 -23.05
N LEU A 148 -23.55 -7.96 -22.72
CA LEU A 148 -23.46 -9.42 -22.64
C LEU A 148 -23.99 -9.99 -21.30
N GLY A 149 -24.49 -9.13 -20.40
CA GLY A 149 -25.00 -9.54 -19.07
C GLY A 149 -23.89 -9.88 -18.07
N ILE A 150 -22.64 -9.49 -18.34
CA ILE A 150 -21.49 -9.70 -17.45
C ILE A 150 -21.35 -8.48 -16.56
N ASP A 151 -21.37 -8.68 -15.24
CA ASP A 151 -21.16 -7.62 -14.24
C ASP A 151 -19.68 -7.17 -14.25
N PRO A 152 -19.36 -5.93 -14.68
CA PRO A 152 -17.99 -5.45 -14.78
C PRO A 152 -17.26 -5.41 -13.44
N VAL A 153 -17.99 -5.13 -12.33
CA VAL A 153 -17.40 -5.10 -11.00
C VAL A 153 -16.91 -6.50 -10.61
N HIS A 154 -17.72 -7.51 -10.86
CA HIS A 154 -17.36 -8.88 -10.55
C HIS A 154 -16.19 -9.40 -11.41
N TYR A 155 -16.16 -9.06 -12.69
CA TYR A 155 -15.18 -9.56 -13.65
C TYR A 155 -13.86 -8.78 -13.61
N LEU A 156 -13.89 -7.44 -13.50
CA LEU A 156 -12.72 -6.58 -13.60
C LEU A 156 -12.16 -6.15 -12.24
N VAL A 157 -13.04 -5.85 -11.25
CA VAL A 157 -12.62 -5.25 -9.97
C VAL A 157 -12.26 -6.30 -8.94
N VAL A 158 -13.10 -7.29 -8.74
CA VAL A 158 -12.90 -8.32 -7.69
C VAL A 158 -11.55 -9.03 -7.80
N PRO A 159 -11.11 -9.54 -8.98
CA PRO A 159 -9.80 -10.18 -9.09
C PRO A 159 -8.64 -9.24 -8.77
N ARG A 160 -8.74 -7.95 -9.16
CA ARG A 160 -7.72 -6.93 -8.87
C ARG A 160 -7.61 -6.63 -7.38
N VAL A 161 -8.76 -6.49 -6.70
CA VAL A 161 -8.79 -6.23 -5.26
C VAL A 161 -8.13 -7.38 -4.49
N ILE A 162 -8.51 -8.62 -4.79
CA ILE A 162 -7.92 -9.80 -4.13
C ILE A 162 -6.43 -9.92 -4.48
N GLY A 163 -6.10 -9.77 -5.76
CA GLY A 163 -4.71 -9.87 -6.24
C GLY A 163 -3.80 -8.84 -5.59
N MET A 164 -4.26 -7.59 -5.49
CA MET A 164 -3.47 -6.52 -4.85
C MET A 164 -3.37 -6.69 -3.34
N ALA A 165 -4.43 -7.11 -2.65
CA ALA A 165 -4.39 -7.34 -1.21
C ALA A 165 -3.38 -8.45 -0.84
N VAL A 166 -3.43 -9.59 -1.54
CA VAL A 166 -2.51 -10.71 -1.34
C VAL A 166 -1.09 -10.36 -1.79
N GLY A 167 -0.95 -9.74 -2.97
CA GLY A 167 0.34 -9.32 -3.52
C GLY A 167 1.04 -8.32 -2.63
N MET A 168 0.31 -7.34 -2.09
CA MET A 168 0.83 -6.32 -1.17
C MET A 168 1.38 -6.94 0.11
N PHE A 169 0.62 -7.86 0.73
CA PHE A 169 1.07 -8.58 1.92
C PHE A 169 2.35 -9.38 1.64
N ALA A 170 2.36 -10.18 0.57
CA ALA A 170 3.52 -10.99 0.21
C ALA A 170 4.76 -10.13 -0.07
N LEU A 171 4.62 -9.06 -0.87
CA LEU A 171 5.73 -8.16 -1.20
C LEU A 171 6.29 -7.46 0.04
N THR A 172 5.43 -7.05 0.98
CA THR A 172 5.88 -6.43 2.23
C THR A 172 6.67 -7.40 3.09
N VAL A 173 6.22 -8.65 3.20
CA VAL A 173 6.95 -9.70 3.94
C VAL A 173 8.32 -9.93 3.32
N TYR A 174 8.42 -10.07 1.98
CA TYR A 174 9.70 -10.22 1.30
C TYR A 174 10.61 -9.00 1.47
N LEU A 175 10.05 -7.80 1.41
CA LEU A 175 10.80 -6.56 1.63
C LEU A 175 11.40 -6.53 3.05
N ILE A 176 10.61 -6.86 4.07
CA ILE A 176 11.04 -6.88 5.46
C ILE A 176 12.17 -7.89 5.65
N ILE A 177 11.98 -9.14 5.21
CA ILE A 177 13.00 -10.19 5.36
C ILE A 177 14.31 -9.79 4.68
N ALA A 178 14.24 -9.28 3.45
CA ALA A 178 15.42 -8.86 2.70
C ALA A 178 16.10 -7.63 3.33
N ALA A 179 15.33 -6.68 3.87
CA ALA A 179 15.87 -5.50 4.55
C ALA A 179 16.56 -5.87 5.87
N LEU A 180 15.98 -6.78 6.66
CA LEU A 180 16.60 -7.27 7.88
C LEU A 180 17.91 -8.04 7.60
N ALA A 181 17.91 -8.91 6.59
CA ALA A 181 19.07 -9.67 6.20
C ALA A 181 20.20 -8.77 5.69
N SER A 182 19.90 -7.81 4.81
CA SER A 182 20.89 -6.86 4.28
C SER A 182 21.41 -5.90 5.34
N GLY A 183 20.55 -5.51 6.30
CA GLY A 183 20.95 -4.68 7.44
C GLY A 183 21.99 -5.38 8.31
N TYR A 184 21.78 -6.67 8.61
CA TYR A 184 22.78 -7.47 9.33
C TYR A 184 24.10 -7.58 8.55
N LEU A 185 24.02 -7.88 7.24
CA LEU A 185 25.22 -7.98 6.39
C LEU A 185 26.04 -6.69 6.42
N TRP A 186 25.38 -5.54 6.42
CA TRP A 186 26.07 -4.24 6.50
C TRP A 186 26.69 -3.98 7.87
N ALA A 187 26.01 -4.32 8.98
CA ALA A 187 26.58 -4.24 10.31
C ALA A 187 27.85 -5.10 10.44
N PHE A 188 27.83 -6.31 9.86
CA PHE A 188 28.98 -7.20 9.79
C PHE A 188 30.15 -6.59 9.00
N LEU A 189 29.90 -5.98 7.84
CA LEU A 189 30.93 -5.31 7.02
C LEU A 189 31.56 -4.09 7.72
N GLN A 190 30.82 -3.43 8.61
CA GLN A 190 31.31 -2.32 9.43
C GLN A 190 32.04 -2.77 10.70
N ASN A 191 32.33 -4.08 10.85
CA ASN A 191 32.96 -4.66 12.04
C ASN A 191 32.23 -4.31 13.36
N VAL A 192 30.92 -4.17 13.31
CA VAL A 192 30.10 -4.02 14.53
C VAL A 192 30.19 -5.33 15.30
N PRO A 193 30.57 -5.33 16.60
CA PRO A 193 30.74 -6.54 17.39
C PRO A 193 29.39 -7.16 17.79
N LEU A 194 28.62 -7.59 16.77
CA LEU A 194 27.29 -8.18 16.92
C LEU A 194 27.27 -9.58 16.32
N ARG A 195 27.10 -10.59 17.17
CA ARG A 195 26.96 -11.97 16.69
C ARG A 195 25.61 -12.17 15.99
N PRO A 196 25.53 -13.06 14.98
CA PRO A 196 24.24 -13.34 14.30
C PRO A 196 23.14 -13.73 15.28
N GLY A 197 23.48 -14.60 16.26
CA GLY A 197 22.53 -15.04 17.30
C GLY A 197 21.98 -13.90 18.14
N ASP A 198 22.81 -12.93 18.50
CA ASP A 198 22.40 -11.76 19.30
C ASP A 198 21.47 -10.84 18.50
N TYR A 199 21.79 -10.62 17.20
CA TYR A 199 20.95 -9.81 16.31
C TYR A 199 19.55 -10.42 16.12
N PHE A 200 19.50 -11.71 15.75
CA PHE A 200 18.21 -12.39 15.58
C PHE A 200 17.47 -12.57 16.92
N GLY A 201 18.20 -12.72 18.02
CA GLY A 201 17.61 -12.73 19.37
C GLY A 201 16.96 -11.40 19.73
N GLN A 202 17.60 -10.26 19.41
CA GLN A 202 17.02 -8.93 19.60
C GLN A 202 15.78 -8.71 18.72
N LEU A 203 15.81 -9.17 17.46
CA LEU A 203 14.64 -9.12 16.58
C LEU A 203 13.48 -9.94 17.15
N ALA A 204 13.76 -11.18 17.60
CA ALA A 204 12.75 -12.05 18.17
C ALA A 204 12.16 -11.51 19.47
N ALA A 205 12.98 -10.88 20.30
CA ALA A 205 12.55 -10.26 21.56
C ALA A 205 11.71 -8.99 21.34
N ALA A 206 11.97 -8.26 20.23
CA ALA A 206 11.24 -7.04 19.89
C ALA A 206 9.93 -7.31 19.15
N LEU A 207 9.77 -8.51 18.54
CA LEU A 207 8.58 -8.90 17.78
C LEU A 207 7.58 -9.63 18.70
N ASN A 208 6.38 -9.10 18.79
CA ASN A 208 5.25 -9.74 19.44
C ASN A 208 4.35 -10.44 18.42
N GLY A 209 3.58 -11.46 18.87
CA GLY A 209 2.61 -12.13 17.99
C GLY A 209 1.57 -11.17 17.39
N LEU A 210 1.21 -10.11 18.12
CA LEU A 210 0.31 -9.06 17.64
C LEU A 210 0.90 -8.25 16.46
N ASP A 211 2.23 -8.08 16.39
CA ASP A 211 2.87 -7.35 15.29
C ASP A 211 2.61 -8.02 13.93
N PHE A 212 2.60 -9.36 13.89
CA PHE A 212 2.30 -10.10 12.66
C PHE A 212 0.85 -9.92 12.21
N VAL A 213 -0.09 -9.91 13.15
CA VAL A 213 -1.51 -9.69 12.86
C VAL A 213 -1.74 -8.26 12.39
N LEU A 214 -1.18 -7.27 13.08
CA LEU A 214 -1.30 -5.87 12.72
C LEU A 214 -0.62 -5.58 11.37
N LEU A 215 0.55 -6.16 11.11
CA LEU A 215 1.23 -6.08 9.82
C LEU A 215 0.35 -6.64 8.69
N ALA A 216 -0.22 -7.83 8.88
CA ALA A 216 -1.10 -8.45 7.90
C ALA A 216 -2.35 -7.59 7.64
N CYS A 217 -3.02 -7.12 8.69
CA CYS A 217 -4.19 -6.24 8.57
C CYS A 217 -3.83 -4.92 7.86
N LYS A 218 -2.72 -4.27 8.24
CA LYS A 218 -2.23 -3.01 7.66
C LYS A 218 -1.94 -3.16 6.16
N THR A 219 -1.18 -4.17 5.79
CA THR A 219 -0.78 -4.40 4.39
C THR A 219 -1.94 -4.81 3.48
N VAL A 220 -2.84 -5.67 3.97
CA VAL A 220 -4.06 -6.04 3.26
C VAL A 220 -4.97 -4.83 3.08
N ALA A 221 -5.12 -3.99 4.11
CA ALA A 221 -5.88 -2.74 4.02
C ALA A 221 -5.28 -1.78 2.98
N PHE A 222 -3.96 -1.61 2.93
CA PHE A 222 -3.31 -0.80 1.91
C PHE A 222 -3.58 -1.34 0.50
N GLY A 223 -3.40 -2.65 0.28
CA GLY A 223 -3.67 -3.29 -1.00
C GLY A 223 -5.13 -3.13 -1.44
N PHE A 224 -6.07 -3.30 -0.51
CA PHE A 224 -7.50 -3.10 -0.73
C PHE A 224 -7.83 -1.66 -1.14
N ILE A 225 -7.31 -0.67 -0.41
CA ILE A 225 -7.57 0.75 -0.69
C ILE A 225 -7.00 1.16 -2.03
N ILE A 226 -5.75 0.81 -2.32
CA ILE A 226 -5.11 1.13 -3.60
C ILE A 226 -5.93 0.51 -4.76
N ALA A 227 -6.39 -0.73 -4.60
CA ALA A 227 -7.23 -1.38 -5.60
C ALA A 227 -8.57 -0.68 -5.79
N ILE A 228 -9.28 -0.36 -4.71
CA ILE A 228 -10.60 0.31 -4.77
C ILE A 228 -10.47 1.69 -5.41
N VAL A 229 -9.51 2.52 -4.95
CA VAL A 229 -9.34 3.87 -5.46
C VAL A 229 -8.96 3.86 -6.94
N SER A 230 -8.04 2.97 -7.34
CA SER A 230 -7.63 2.85 -8.75
C SER A 230 -8.76 2.34 -9.64
N CYS A 231 -9.52 1.34 -9.19
CA CYS A 231 -10.68 0.85 -9.95
C CYS A 231 -11.82 1.87 -10.02
N TYR A 232 -12.08 2.61 -8.93
CA TYR A 232 -13.07 3.67 -8.93
C TYR A 232 -12.76 4.75 -9.96
N HIS A 233 -11.53 5.27 -9.98
CA HIS A 233 -11.14 6.30 -10.94
C HIS A 233 -11.07 5.79 -12.38
N GLY A 234 -10.85 4.49 -12.60
CA GLY A 234 -10.88 3.90 -13.93
C GLY A 234 -12.28 3.59 -14.45
N LEU A 235 -13.25 3.24 -13.56
CA LEU A 235 -14.56 2.73 -13.97
C LEU A 235 -15.74 3.64 -13.65
N ALA A 236 -15.69 4.44 -12.58
CA ALA A 236 -16.87 5.12 -12.04
C ALA A 236 -17.37 6.32 -12.87
N GLN A 237 -16.57 6.85 -13.78
CA GLN A 237 -16.95 7.98 -14.62
C GLN A 237 -16.66 7.66 -16.10
N PRO A 238 -17.53 8.09 -17.01
CA PRO A 238 -17.21 8.02 -18.45
C PRO A 238 -16.00 8.92 -18.69
N LEU A 239 -14.87 8.30 -19.05
CA LEU A 239 -13.61 8.98 -19.31
C LEU A 239 -13.38 9.04 -20.81
N ARG A 240 -12.96 10.22 -21.31
CA ARG A 240 -12.30 10.32 -22.61
C ARG A 240 -10.85 9.88 -22.46
N LEU A 241 -10.24 9.38 -23.54
CA LEU A 241 -8.84 8.93 -23.51
C LEU A 241 -7.87 10.01 -22.95
N GLU A 242 -8.15 11.27 -23.27
CA GLU A 242 -7.37 12.42 -22.77
C GLU A 242 -7.49 12.63 -21.25
N GLU A 243 -8.59 12.22 -20.65
CA GLU A 243 -8.88 12.42 -19.22
C GLU A 243 -8.29 11.32 -18.34
N VAL A 244 -7.89 10.18 -18.93
CA VAL A 244 -7.32 9.02 -18.19
C VAL A 244 -6.07 9.43 -17.42
N SER A 245 -5.23 10.31 -17.98
CA SER A 245 -4.04 10.84 -17.30
C SER A 245 -4.39 11.62 -16.03
N TYR A 246 -5.40 12.49 -16.11
CA TYR A 246 -5.87 13.27 -14.95
C TYR A 246 -6.53 12.38 -13.88
N ALA A 247 -7.27 11.36 -14.31
CA ALA A 247 -7.86 10.37 -13.40
C ALA A 247 -6.76 9.60 -12.64
N THR A 248 -5.67 9.25 -13.32
CA THR A 248 -4.51 8.58 -12.72
C THR A 248 -3.86 9.44 -11.63
N VAL A 249 -3.61 10.72 -11.90
CA VAL A 249 -3.03 11.64 -10.90
C VAL A 249 -3.93 11.77 -9.66
N ARG A 250 -5.25 11.89 -9.87
CA ARG A 250 -6.22 11.96 -8.78
C ARG A 250 -6.25 10.67 -7.96
N ALA A 251 -6.23 9.52 -8.62
CA ALA A 251 -6.21 8.21 -7.97
C ALA A 251 -4.96 8.04 -7.10
N VAL A 252 -3.78 8.42 -7.63
CA VAL A 252 -2.51 8.38 -6.88
C VAL A 252 -2.58 9.26 -5.64
N ALA A 253 -2.97 10.52 -5.80
CA ALA A 253 -3.05 11.46 -4.67
C ALA A 253 -4.00 10.97 -3.57
N GLN A 254 -5.19 10.47 -3.95
CA GLN A 254 -6.16 9.96 -2.99
C GLN A 254 -5.72 8.66 -2.32
N SER A 255 -5.08 7.75 -3.06
CA SER A 255 -4.53 6.52 -2.50
C SER A 255 -3.42 6.81 -1.49
N VAL A 256 -2.50 7.74 -1.79
CA VAL A 256 -1.44 8.14 -0.85
C VAL A 256 -2.04 8.71 0.43
N ILE A 257 -2.98 9.64 0.32
CA ILE A 257 -3.64 10.24 1.48
C ILE A 257 -4.35 9.16 2.32
N ALA A 258 -5.07 8.26 1.68
CA ALA A 258 -5.79 7.20 2.38
C ALA A 258 -4.83 6.21 3.05
N CYS A 259 -3.73 5.83 2.40
CA CYS A 259 -2.71 4.97 3.00
C CYS A 259 -2.06 5.62 4.22
N VAL A 260 -1.68 6.91 4.12
CA VAL A 260 -1.09 7.66 5.26
C VAL A 260 -2.07 7.79 6.42
N LEU A 261 -3.35 8.03 6.17
CA LEU A 261 -4.36 8.10 7.24
C LEU A 261 -4.52 6.76 7.95
N ILE A 262 -4.52 5.67 7.21
CA ILE A 262 -4.57 4.33 7.80
C ILE A 262 -3.28 4.00 8.53
N ASP A 263 -2.13 4.38 7.98
CA ASP A 263 -0.85 4.24 8.66
C ASP A 263 -0.87 4.92 10.03
N ALA A 264 -1.31 6.17 10.09
CA ALA A 264 -1.49 6.90 11.34
C ALA A 264 -2.45 6.20 12.32
N LEU A 265 -3.53 5.61 11.83
CA LEU A 265 -4.45 4.82 12.66
C LEU A 265 -3.76 3.60 13.27
N PHE A 266 -2.95 2.86 12.48
CA PHE A 266 -2.21 1.72 12.97
C PHE A 266 -1.11 2.11 13.97
N ILE A 267 -0.45 3.28 13.80
CA ILE A 267 0.49 3.82 14.80
C ILE A 267 -0.22 4.02 16.14
N VAL A 268 -1.41 4.64 16.14
CA VAL A 268 -2.19 4.80 17.37
C VAL A 268 -2.56 3.46 18.00
N LEU A 269 -2.92 2.47 17.19
CA LEU A 269 -3.20 1.11 17.69
C LEU A 269 -1.95 0.46 18.32
N TYR A 270 -0.77 0.62 17.69
CA TYR A 270 0.50 0.14 18.26
C TYR A 270 0.87 0.81 19.58
N LEU A 271 0.50 2.07 19.77
CA LEU A 271 0.76 2.80 21.01
C LEU A 271 -0.24 2.44 22.14
N ALA A 272 -1.40 1.91 21.78
CA ALA A 272 -2.45 1.51 22.69
C ALA A 272 -2.32 0.05 23.18
N THR A 273 -1.50 -0.77 22.51
CA THR A 273 -1.21 -2.17 22.84
C THR A 273 0.16 -2.35 23.45
#